data_74aa16d4837ceb2765734a013a4734dd
#
_entry.id   74aa16d4837ceb2765734a013a4734dd
#
_cell.length_a   1.000
_cell.length_b   1.000
_cell.length_c   1.000
_cell.angle_alpha   90.00
_cell.angle_beta   90.00
_cell.angle_gamma   90.00
#
_symmetry.space_group_name_H-M   'P 1'
#
loop_
_entity.id
_entity.type
_entity.pdbx_description
1 polymer ?
#
loop_
_entity_poly.entity_id
_entity_poly.type
_entity_poly.pdbx_seq_one_letter_code
_entity_poly.pdbx_strand_id
1 'polypeptide(L)'
;NFIANQLRVHSITRKYHAIVHGVLKEDEGTINAPVGRDPKERKRMAVNYENGKDAITHYRVLKRFKNYTYIECQLETGRTHQIRVHMTSIGHPLLGDDVYGPKSCPYRLTGQTLHAKVLGFVHPRSRKYLEFDSDLPEYFQKLLNILTE
;
A
#
# COMPACT_ATOMS: atom_id res chain seq x y z
N ASN A 1 2.85 -18.58 16.72
CA ASN A 1 4.30 -18.57 16.80
C ASN A 1 4.84 -17.17 17.07
N PHE A 2 6.15 -17.01 17.16
CA PHE A 2 6.80 -15.76 17.53
C PHE A 2 6.50 -14.64 16.51
N ILE A 3 6.58 -14.93 15.22
CA ILE A 3 6.32 -13.94 14.16
C ILE A 3 4.85 -13.52 14.15
N ALA A 4 3.92 -14.48 14.28
CA ALA A 4 2.49 -14.18 14.35
C ALA A 4 2.18 -13.31 15.55
N ASN A 5 2.88 -13.51 16.66
CA ASN A 5 2.74 -12.69 17.86
C ASN A 5 3.17 -11.26 17.63
N GLN A 6 4.27 -11.04 16.89
CA GLN A 6 4.72 -9.71 16.52
C GLN A 6 3.69 -8.99 15.65
N LEU A 7 3.02 -9.70 14.74
CA LEU A 7 1.94 -9.13 13.94
C LEU A 7 0.81 -8.61 14.83
N ARG A 8 0.43 -9.39 15.83
CA ARG A 8 -0.66 -8.99 16.74
C ARG A 8 -0.31 -7.78 17.59
N VAL A 9 0.95 -7.63 18.00
CA VAL A 9 1.39 -6.51 18.84
C VAL A 9 2.04 -5.39 18.05
N HIS A 10 1.92 -5.41 16.71
CA HIS A 10 2.42 -4.38 15.82
C HIS A 10 3.93 -4.15 15.92
N SER A 11 4.72 -5.20 16.26
CA SER A 11 6.17 -5.11 16.35
C SER A 11 6.87 -5.41 15.02
N ILE A 12 6.12 -5.72 13.97
CA ILE A 12 6.63 -5.91 12.61
C ILE A 12 6.49 -4.60 11.83
N THR A 13 7.59 -4.18 11.22
CA THR A 13 7.58 -3.03 10.31
C THR A 13 7.33 -3.53 8.88
N ARG A 14 6.30 -2.99 8.24
CA ARG A 14 5.95 -3.31 6.86
C ARG A 14 5.73 -2.01 6.11
N LYS A 15 6.64 -1.68 5.20
CA LYS A 15 6.54 -0.47 4.38
C LYS A 15 6.48 -0.84 2.91
N TYR A 16 5.57 -0.20 2.21
CA TYR A 16 5.35 -0.38 0.78
C TYR A 16 5.52 0.96 0.09
N HIS A 17 6.07 0.93 -1.10
CA HIS A 17 6.11 2.11 -1.96
C HIS A 17 5.09 1.94 -3.08
N ALA A 18 4.40 3.01 -3.41
CA ALA A 18 3.32 3.00 -4.41
C ALA A 18 3.26 4.34 -5.14
N ILE A 19 2.67 4.29 -6.33
CA ILE A 19 2.33 5.51 -7.07
C ILE A 19 0.81 5.51 -7.22
N VAL A 20 0.17 6.59 -6.80
CA VAL A 20 -1.29 6.71 -6.82
C VAL A 20 -1.73 7.81 -7.78
N HIS A 21 -2.97 7.69 -8.26
CA HIS A 21 -3.62 8.71 -9.08
C HIS A 21 -3.89 9.97 -8.26
N GLY A 22 -3.74 11.12 -8.89
CA GLY A 22 -4.03 12.39 -8.26
C GLY A 22 -2.90 12.87 -7.35
N VAL A 23 -3.07 14.06 -6.83
CA VAL A 23 -2.08 14.70 -5.96
C VAL A 23 -2.64 14.80 -4.56
N LEU A 24 -2.03 14.08 -3.62
CA LEU A 24 -2.42 14.13 -2.22
C LEU A 24 -2.07 15.51 -1.64
N LYS A 25 -3.02 16.10 -0.92
CA LYS A 25 -2.86 17.44 -0.33
C LYS A 25 -2.00 17.41 0.92
N GLU A 26 -2.22 16.40 1.77
CA GLU A 26 -1.51 16.28 3.03
C GLU A 26 -0.21 15.50 2.83
N ASP A 27 0.84 15.87 3.56
CA ASP A 27 2.14 15.20 3.47
C ASP A 27 2.10 13.80 4.06
N GLU A 28 1.20 13.55 4.99
CA GLU A 28 1.01 12.23 5.59
C GLU A 28 -0.43 12.08 6.07
N GLY A 29 -0.86 10.84 6.27
CA GLY A 29 -2.20 10.57 6.76
C GLY A 29 -2.35 9.14 7.21
N THR A 30 -3.49 8.87 7.84
CA THR A 30 -3.87 7.56 8.34
C THR A 30 -5.25 7.20 7.84
N ILE A 31 -5.37 5.99 7.26
CA ILE A 31 -6.66 5.44 6.85
C ILE A 31 -6.98 4.32 7.83
N ASN A 32 -7.99 4.54 8.65
CA ASN A 32 -8.48 3.56 9.62
C ASN A 32 -9.90 3.17 9.20
N ALA A 33 -10.01 2.12 8.41
CA ALA A 33 -11.28 1.68 7.85
C ALA A 33 -11.24 0.16 7.65
N PRO A 34 -12.28 -0.57 8.12
CA PRO A 34 -12.28 -2.03 8.03
C PRO A 34 -12.35 -2.50 6.58
N VAL A 35 -11.60 -3.56 6.29
CA VAL A 35 -11.53 -4.16 4.96
C VAL A 35 -12.16 -5.54 4.97
N GLY A 36 -13.06 -5.80 4.04
CA GLY A 36 -13.74 -7.06 3.87
C GLY A 36 -14.12 -7.30 2.43
N ARG A 37 -14.86 -8.36 2.18
CA ARG A 37 -15.37 -8.63 0.83
C ARG A 37 -16.32 -7.53 0.40
N ASP A 38 -16.25 -7.14 -0.88
CA ASP A 38 -17.17 -6.20 -1.47
C ASP A 38 -18.56 -6.87 -1.52
N PRO A 39 -19.59 -6.29 -0.90
CA PRO A 39 -20.92 -6.91 -0.88
C PRO A 39 -21.58 -7.01 -2.25
N LYS A 40 -21.17 -6.18 -3.21
CA LYS A 40 -21.72 -6.18 -4.58
C LYS A 40 -20.88 -7.02 -5.54
N GLU A 41 -19.56 -6.97 -5.41
CA GLU A 41 -18.63 -7.72 -6.24
C GLU A 41 -17.72 -8.56 -5.35
N ARG A 42 -18.18 -9.76 -5.00
CA ARG A 42 -17.56 -10.60 -3.98
C ARG A 42 -16.16 -11.09 -4.32
N LYS A 43 -15.71 -10.94 -5.56
CA LYS A 43 -14.35 -11.33 -5.98
C LYS A 43 -13.29 -10.32 -5.57
N ARG A 44 -13.70 -9.13 -5.13
CA ARG A 44 -12.77 -8.11 -4.68
C ARG A 44 -13.08 -7.66 -3.25
N MET A 45 -12.18 -6.86 -2.69
CA MET A 45 -12.31 -6.33 -1.34
C MET A 45 -12.84 -4.90 -1.38
N ALA A 46 -13.31 -4.42 -0.24
CA ALA A 46 -13.81 -3.06 -0.09
C ALA A 46 -13.72 -2.62 1.37
N VAL A 47 -13.85 -1.33 1.62
CA VAL A 47 -14.13 -0.84 2.97
C VAL A 47 -15.54 -1.33 3.32
N ASN A 48 -15.64 -2.11 4.39
CA ASN A 48 -16.87 -2.79 4.77
C ASN A 48 -17.04 -2.71 6.29
N TYR A 49 -17.90 -1.79 6.73
CA TYR A 49 -18.10 -1.55 8.17
C TYR A 49 -18.96 -2.64 8.83
N GLU A 50 -19.69 -3.43 8.07
CA GLU A 50 -20.52 -4.50 8.62
C GLU A 50 -19.73 -5.79 8.88
N ASN A 51 -18.94 -6.21 7.89
CA ASN A 51 -18.25 -7.51 7.91
C ASN A 51 -16.75 -7.42 7.70
N GLY A 52 -16.19 -6.22 7.65
CA GLY A 52 -14.75 -6.03 7.48
C GLY A 52 -13.98 -6.26 8.77
N LYS A 53 -12.70 -6.51 8.63
CA LYS A 53 -11.76 -6.59 9.75
C LYS A 53 -11.01 -5.28 9.88
N ASP A 54 -10.68 -4.90 11.10
CA ASP A 54 -9.92 -3.68 11.37
C ASP A 54 -8.67 -3.60 10.48
N ALA A 55 -8.48 -2.45 9.87
CA ALA A 55 -7.34 -2.24 8.96
C ALA A 55 -6.86 -0.79 9.07
N ILE A 56 -5.56 -0.63 9.28
CA ILE A 56 -4.94 0.68 9.45
C ILE A 56 -3.73 0.79 8.53
N THR A 57 -3.75 1.80 7.67
CA THR A 57 -2.66 2.16 6.77
C THR A 57 -2.23 3.59 7.05
N HIS A 58 -0.93 3.78 7.28
CA HIS A 58 -0.33 5.11 7.36
C HIS A 58 0.36 5.39 6.03
N TYR A 59 0.18 6.60 5.47
CA TYR A 59 0.89 6.97 4.26
C TYR A 59 1.69 8.25 4.46
N ARG A 60 2.78 8.36 3.71
CA ARG A 60 3.64 9.54 3.69
C ARG A 60 3.98 9.85 2.23
N VAL A 61 3.81 11.10 1.83
CA VAL A 61 4.13 11.53 0.48
C VAL A 61 5.65 11.65 0.34
N LEU A 62 6.20 10.98 -0.67
CA LEU A 62 7.63 11.06 -1.00
C LEU A 62 7.88 12.08 -2.11
N LYS A 63 6.99 12.13 -3.11
CA LYS A 63 7.09 13.09 -4.21
C LYS A 63 5.73 13.30 -4.88
N ARG A 64 5.43 14.54 -5.24
CA ARG A 64 4.23 14.90 -6.00
C ARG A 64 4.63 15.17 -7.45
N PHE A 65 3.82 14.65 -8.37
CA PHE A 65 3.92 14.92 -9.79
C PHE A 65 2.69 15.70 -10.24
N LYS A 66 2.57 15.96 -11.52
CA LYS A 66 1.42 16.72 -12.05
C LYS A 66 0.08 16.03 -11.78
N ASN A 67 0.01 14.71 -12.01
CA ASN A 67 -1.24 13.94 -11.91
C ASN A 67 -1.14 12.72 -10.99
N TYR A 68 0.00 12.54 -10.32
CA TYR A 68 0.26 11.35 -9.51
C TYR A 68 1.04 11.72 -8.26
N THR A 69 1.04 10.82 -7.28
CA THR A 69 1.82 10.97 -6.05
C THR A 69 2.57 9.67 -5.76
N TYR A 70 3.85 9.80 -5.47
CA TYR A 70 4.69 8.70 -4.98
C TYR A 70 4.63 8.70 -3.46
N ILE A 71 4.22 7.58 -2.88
CA ILE A 71 3.98 7.46 -1.44
C ILE A 71 4.67 6.25 -0.83
N GLU A 72 4.90 6.34 0.47
CA GLU A 72 5.27 5.20 1.31
C GLU A 72 4.10 4.89 2.22
N CYS A 73 3.68 3.63 2.28
CA CYS A 73 2.64 3.16 3.19
C CYS A 73 3.26 2.26 4.25
N GLN A 74 2.91 2.51 5.51
CA GLN A 74 3.28 1.64 6.63
C GLN A 74 2.02 1.03 7.20
N LEU A 75 2.02 -0.30 7.36
CA LEU A 75 0.84 -1.05 7.76
C LEU A 75 0.91 -1.45 9.23
N GLU A 76 -0.20 -1.23 9.96
CA GLU A 76 -0.41 -1.84 11.29
C GLU A 76 -1.09 -3.19 11.15
N THR A 77 -1.83 -3.40 10.06
CA THR A 77 -2.54 -4.63 9.73
C THR A 77 -2.18 -5.04 8.30
N GLY A 78 -2.49 -6.27 7.91
CA GLY A 78 -2.19 -6.76 6.57
C GLY A 78 -3.38 -7.51 5.95
N ARG A 79 -4.49 -6.81 5.71
CA ARG A 79 -5.65 -7.43 5.07
C ARG A 79 -5.42 -7.55 3.57
N THR A 80 -6.14 -8.48 2.94
CA THR A 80 -6.06 -8.70 1.49
C THR A 80 -6.33 -7.40 0.74
N HIS A 81 -5.40 -7.02 -0.15
CA HIS A 81 -5.48 -5.80 -0.97
C HIS A 81 -5.62 -4.51 -0.16
N GLN A 82 -5.16 -4.50 1.09
CA GLN A 82 -5.42 -3.38 2.01
C GLN A 82 -5.02 -2.02 1.45
N ILE A 83 -3.80 -1.86 0.96
CA ILE A 83 -3.33 -0.57 0.44
C ILE A 83 -4.17 -0.16 -0.78
N ARG A 84 -4.44 -1.10 -1.68
CA ARG A 84 -5.22 -0.85 -2.89
C ARG A 84 -6.63 -0.36 -2.55
N VAL A 85 -7.27 -1.04 -1.60
CA VAL A 85 -8.62 -0.69 -1.13
C VAL A 85 -8.63 0.65 -0.40
N HIS A 86 -7.69 0.84 0.53
CA HIS A 86 -7.61 2.07 1.32
C HIS A 86 -7.35 3.30 0.46
N MET A 87 -6.38 3.23 -0.44
CA MET A 87 -6.07 4.38 -1.30
C MET A 87 -7.23 4.69 -2.26
N THR A 88 -7.89 3.66 -2.77
CA THR A 88 -9.08 3.85 -3.60
C THR A 88 -10.21 4.52 -2.80
N SER A 89 -10.40 4.13 -1.54
CA SER A 89 -11.46 4.68 -0.69
C SER A 89 -11.32 6.18 -0.43
N ILE A 90 -10.10 6.70 -0.50
CA ILE A 90 -9.86 8.15 -0.36
C ILE A 90 -9.71 8.86 -1.72
N GLY A 91 -10.03 8.17 -2.81
CA GLY A 91 -10.04 8.76 -4.15
C GLY A 91 -8.70 8.73 -4.88
N HIS A 92 -7.74 7.93 -4.41
CA HIS A 92 -6.39 7.86 -4.98
C HIS A 92 -5.97 6.42 -5.26
N PRO A 93 -6.64 5.73 -6.22
CA PRO A 93 -6.25 4.36 -6.55
C PRO A 93 -4.82 4.29 -7.06
N LEU A 94 -4.20 3.13 -6.94
CA LEU A 94 -2.83 2.92 -7.42
C LEU A 94 -2.79 2.97 -8.94
N LEU A 95 -1.74 3.59 -9.48
CA LEU A 95 -1.52 3.64 -10.91
C LEU A 95 -1.31 2.22 -11.45
N GLY A 96 -2.07 1.87 -12.49
CA GLY A 96 -2.03 0.55 -13.10
C GLY A 96 -2.96 -0.48 -12.47
N ASP A 97 -3.66 -0.13 -11.40
CA ASP A 97 -4.62 -1.03 -10.76
C ASP A 97 -5.95 -0.99 -11.51
N ASP A 98 -6.20 -1.99 -12.33
CA ASP A 98 -7.40 -2.06 -13.16
C ASP A 98 -8.59 -2.74 -12.46
N VAL A 99 -8.40 -3.22 -11.23
CA VAL A 99 -9.48 -3.78 -10.42
C VAL A 99 -10.18 -2.69 -9.61
N TYR A 100 -9.41 -1.88 -8.90
CA TYR A 100 -9.93 -0.83 -8.02
C TYR A 100 -9.87 0.57 -8.62
N GLY A 101 -9.05 0.76 -9.65
CA GLY A 101 -8.87 2.03 -10.33
C GLY A 101 -9.31 2.00 -11.79
N PRO A 102 -8.88 3.00 -12.56
CA PRO A 102 -9.22 3.07 -13.98
C PRO A 102 -8.75 1.86 -14.77
N LYS A 103 -9.61 1.39 -15.70
CA LYS A 103 -9.29 0.23 -16.55
C LYS A 103 -8.18 0.52 -17.56
N SER A 104 -8.08 1.76 -18.02
CA SER A 104 -7.04 2.17 -18.98
C SER A 104 -5.89 2.85 -18.27
N CYS A 105 -4.67 2.63 -18.78
CA CYS A 105 -3.47 3.22 -18.23
C CYS A 105 -2.60 3.73 -19.38
N PRO A 106 -2.10 4.99 -19.33
CA PRO A 106 -1.26 5.54 -20.39
C PRO A 106 0.16 4.95 -20.40
N TYR A 107 0.52 4.16 -19.40
CA TYR A 107 1.83 3.52 -19.29
C TYR A 107 1.71 2.01 -19.47
N ARG A 108 2.81 1.39 -19.90
CA ARG A 108 2.86 -0.07 -20.09
C ARG A 108 3.12 -0.75 -18.73
N LEU A 109 2.05 -1.02 -18.01
CA LEU A 109 2.11 -1.67 -16.70
C LEU A 109 1.31 -2.97 -16.74
N THR A 110 1.80 -3.99 -16.03
CA THR A 110 1.14 -5.29 -15.92
C THR A 110 0.20 -5.38 -14.72
N GLY A 111 0.11 -4.32 -13.92
CA GLY A 111 -0.73 -4.27 -12.74
C GLY A 111 -0.42 -3.05 -11.89
N GLN A 112 -0.87 -3.07 -10.67
CA GLN A 112 -0.71 -1.96 -9.73
C GLN A 112 0.76 -1.65 -9.43
N THR A 113 1.10 -0.37 -9.34
CA THR A 113 2.43 0.11 -8.98
C THR A 113 2.59 0.07 -7.46
N LEU A 114 3.04 -1.07 -6.96
CA LEU A 114 3.15 -1.34 -5.53
C LEU A 114 4.33 -2.27 -5.28
N HIS A 115 5.18 -1.91 -4.33
CA HIS A 115 6.37 -2.68 -4.01
C HIS A 115 6.55 -2.78 -2.49
N ALA A 116 6.72 -4.02 -1.99
CA ALA A 116 7.07 -4.26 -0.60
C ALA A 116 8.52 -3.82 -0.39
N LYS A 117 8.71 -2.64 0.22
CA LYS A 117 10.01 -1.97 0.29
C LYS A 117 10.81 -2.37 1.51
N VAL A 118 10.17 -2.37 2.68
CA VAL A 118 10.85 -2.64 3.95
C VAL A 118 10.09 -3.67 4.75
N LEU A 119 10.80 -4.65 5.29
CA LEU A 119 10.30 -5.60 6.26
C LEU A 119 11.25 -5.61 7.45
N GLY A 120 10.72 -5.34 8.64
CA GLY A 120 11.48 -5.40 9.89
C GLY A 120 10.78 -6.26 10.91
N PHE A 121 11.54 -7.03 11.66
CA PHE A 121 10.99 -7.88 12.72
C PHE A 121 12.08 -8.27 13.72
N VAL A 122 11.68 -8.73 14.90
CA VAL A 122 12.60 -9.28 15.90
C VAL A 122 12.83 -10.75 15.60
N HIS A 123 14.10 -11.12 15.41
CA HIS A 123 14.46 -12.50 15.09
C HIS A 123 14.14 -13.42 16.28
N PRO A 124 13.47 -14.56 16.08
CA PRO A 124 13.03 -15.42 17.19
C PRO A 124 14.16 -16.04 18.02
N ARG A 125 15.34 -16.24 17.45
CA ARG A 125 16.50 -16.80 18.18
C ARG A 125 17.35 -15.71 18.83
N SER A 126 17.84 -14.76 18.03
CA SER A 126 18.76 -13.73 18.51
C SER A 126 18.07 -12.65 19.34
N ARG A 127 16.75 -12.51 19.23
CA ARG A 127 15.96 -11.44 19.85
C ARG A 127 16.39 -10.04 19.43
N LYS A 128 17.14 -9.95 18.30
CA LYS A 128 17.55 -8.68 17.72
C LYS A 128 16.59 -8.27 16.62
N TYR A 129 16.34 -6.98 16.51
CA TYR A 129 15.56 -6.42 15.41
C TYR A 129 16.36 -6.49 14.12
N LEU A 130 15.77 -7.02 13.07
CA LEU A 130 16.34 -7.09 11.73
C LEU A 130 15.44 -6.31 10.77
N GLU A 131 16.05 -5.59 9.85
CA GLU A 131 15.33 -4.84 8.84
C GLU A 131 15.91 -5.12 7.47
N PHE A 132 15.04 -5.42 6.51
CA PHE A 132 15.38 -5.71 5.13
C PHE A 132 14.75 -4.66 4.24
N ASP A 133 15.57 -4.01 3.43
CA ASP A 133 15.14 -3.02 2.45
C ASP A 133 15.46 -3.56 1.06
N SER A 134 14.48 -3.57 0.16
CA SER A 134 14.67 -4.04 -1.21
C SER A 134 14.67 -2.86 -2.18
N ASP A 135 15.49 -2.96 -3.23
CA ASP A 135 15.51 -1.93 -4.27
C ASP A 135 14.18 -1.90 -5.02
N LEU A 136 13.77 -0.72 -5.47
CA LEU A 136 12.61 -0.60 -6.33
C LEU A 136 12.86 -1.35 -7.64
N PRO A 137 11.86 -2.10 -8.15
CA PRO A 137 11.98 -2.79 -9.43
C PRO A 137 12.28 -1.80 -10.56
N GLU A 138 12.92 -2.29 -11.62
CA GLU A 138 13.30 -1.45 -12.77
C GLU A 138 12.09 -0.70 -13.35
N TYR A 139 10.95 -1.38 -13.51
CA TYR A 139 9.76 -0.74 -14.08
C TYR A 139 9.30 0.44 -13.22
N PHE A 140 9.41 0.32 -11.91
CA PHE A 140 9.01 1.36 -10.95
C PHE A 140 9.96 2.56 -11.06
N GLN A 141 11.27 2.31 -11.11
CA GLN A 141 12.27 3.36 -11.26
C GLN A 141 12.11 4.11 -12.58
N LYS A 142 11.86 3.38 -13.68
CA LYS A 142 11.61 3.97 -14.99
C LYS A 142 10.36 4.86 -14.97
N LEU A 143 9.31 4.39 -14.33
CA LEU A 143 8.06 5.15 -14.23
C LEU A 143 8.27 6.45 -13.44
N LEU A 144 8.99 6.40 -12.33
CA LEU A 144 9.32 7.60 -11.56
C LEU A 144 10.09 8.62 -12.40
N ASN A 145 11.03 8.15 -13.24
CA ASN A 145 11.79 9.03 -14.14
C ASN A 145 10.87 9.67 -15.19
N ILE A 146 9.96 8.91 -15.76
CA ILE A 146 8.99 9.42 -16.74
C ILE A 146 8.11 10.50 -16.12
N LEU A 147 7.60 10.25 -14.92
CA LEU A 147 6.70 11.18 -14.22
C LEU A 147 7.40 12.47 -13.77
N THR A 148 8.71 12.42 -13.61
CA THR A 148 9.52 13.59 -13.22
C THR A 148 9.70 14.59 -14.36
N GLU A 149 9.59 14.13 -15.61
CA GLU A 149 9.75 14.99 -16.81
C GLU A 149 8.63 16.00 -17.02
#